data_6e8e66e7a54b51c04f58ad725152ecc5
#
_entry.id   6e8e66e7a54b51c04f58ad725152ecc5
#
_cell.length_a   1.000
_cell.length_b   1.000
_cell.length_c   1.000
_cell.angle_alpha   90.00
_cell.angle_beta   90.00
_cell.angle_gamma   90.00
#
_symmetry.space_group_name_H-M   'P 1'
#
loop_
_entity.id
_entity.type
_entity.pdbx_description
1 polymer ?
#
loop_
_entity_poly.entity_id
_entity_poly.type
_entity_poly.pdbx_seq_one_letter_code
_entity_poly.pdbx_strand_id
1 'polypeptide(L)'
;MDQFSFTEICLHQLKMSGVHEGEKLIVLTQGNERLDYADAFMAAGMRLGAKMYHMRLPPVPPAGAWAVGQTGLAAMPDAVEALKAADMVIDCIFLLFSPEQMAIQASGTRILTAVEPPEVLARMLPTKELRERVEFGGELLSKAKVMRITSKHGTDVTYKLNTYPAITEYACTDEPGRWDHWPSGFVFTGGDDDGVDGTIVVAPGDILLPQNMYVRDPIIYTIENGWITDIRGGLDAELVKSYMAGFNDPRGMGMSHVGWGLNQNAKWHRMAPGEFPGGMGMEARSFYGNVMFSTGPNNELGGPNDTACHLDIPMRNCSLFLDDEPMVLDGDIAVKEMQHSFD
;
A
#
# COMPACT_ATOMS: atom_id res chain seq x y z
N MET A 1 12.23 4.15 19.83
CA MET A 1 12.82 5.45 19.36
C MET A 1 12.38 6.54 20.30
N ASP A 2 13.26 7.50 20.67
CA ASP A 2 12.84 8.66 21.46
C ASP A 2 12.14 9.71 20.57
N GLN A 3 11.38 10.62 21.21
CA GLN A 3 10.57 11.63 20.50
C GLN A 3 11.41 12.59 19.66
N PHE A 4 12.61 12.92 20.09
CA PHE A 4 13.49 13.84 19.34
C PHE A 4 13.92 13.18 18.02
N SER A 5 14.41 11.94 18.07
CA SER A 5 14.79 11.18 16.88
C SER A 5 13.60 10.98 15.94
N PHE A 6 12.40 10.74 16.46
CA PHE A 6 11.20 10.63 15.65
C PHE A 6 10.83 11.94 14.95
N THR A 7 10.96 13.09 15.63
CA THR A 7 10.77 14.40 15.00
C THR A 7 11.75 14.64 13.85
N GLU A 8 13.02 14.24 13.98
CA GLU A 8 14.02 14.41 12.90
C GLU A 8 13.66 13.60 11.64
N ILE A 9 13.17 12.37 11.78
CA ILE A 9 12.75 11.59 10.62
C ILE A 9 11.46 12.14 10.00
N CYS A 10 10.52 12.65 10.80
CA CYS A 10 9.34 13.37 10.30
C CYS A 10 9.75 14.65 9.54
N LEU A 11 10.75 15.38 10.03
CA LEU A 11 11.28 16.56 9.35
C LEU A 11 11.90 16.19 7.99
N HIS A 12 12.65 15.10 7.91
CA HIS A 12 13.17 14.57 6.64
C HIS A 12 12.03 14.25 5.69
N GLN A 13 11.03 13.51 6.17
CA GLN A 13 9.84 13.10 5.40
C GLN A 13 9.09 14.30 4.82
N LEU A 14 8.81 15.33 5.63
CA LEU A 14 8.13 16.54 5.18
C LEU A 14 8.93 17.32 4.13
N LYS A 15 10.26 17.37 4.27
CA LYS A 15 11.15 17.96 3.26
C LYS A 15 11.08 17.21 1.92
N MET A 16 11.12 15.88 1.97
CA MET A 16 10.99 15.04 0.77
C MET A 16 9.62 15.18 0.10
N SER A 17 8.58 15.47 0.88
CA SER A 17 7.23 15.78 0.39
C SER A 17 7.05 17.26 -0.01
N GLY A 18 8.14 18.04 -0.11
CA GLY A 18 8.11 19.40 -0.61
C GLY A 18 7.47 20.44 0.33
N VAL A 19 7.30 20.12 1.61
CA VAL A 19 6.69 21.05 2.58
C VAL A 19 7.56 22.29 2.77
N HIS A 20 6.93 23.47 2.69
CA HIS A 20 7.58 24.75 2.80
C HIS A 20 6.83 25.74 3.72
N GLU A 21 7.44 26.90 3.97
CA GLU A 21 6.88 27.95 4.81
C GLU A 21 5.50 28.42 4.33
N GLY A 22 4.57 28.56 5.26
CA GLY A 22 3.23 29.08 5.03
C GLY A 22 2.18 28.04 4.64
N GLU A 23 2.57 26.82 4.22
CA GLU A 23 1.63 25.73 3.93
C GLU A 23 0.81 25.35 5.17
N LYS A 24 -0.45 24.96 4.94
CA LYS A 24 -1.37 24.49 5.97
C LYS A 24 -1.39 22.97 6.00
N LEU A 25 -0.89 22.37 7.07
CA LEU A 25 -0.85 20.93 7.27
C LEU A 25 -1.76 20.53 8.43
N ILE A 26 -2.51 19.43 8.22
CA ILE A 26 -3.36 18.85 9.27
C ILE A 26 -2.85 17.43 9.55
N VAL A 27 -2.46 17.15 10.80
CA VAL A 27 -2.20 15.80 11.27
C VAL A 27 -3.52 15.22 11.76
N LEU A 28 -3.93 14.11 11.16
CA LEU A 28 -5.21 13.44 11.45
C LEU A 28 -4.96 12.19 12.31
N THR A 29 -5.53 12.17 13.51
CA THR A 29 -5.45 11.00 14.42
C THR A 29 -6.83 10.60 14.93
N GLN A 30 -6.94 9.45 15.56
CA GLN A 30 -8.19 8.93 16.12
C GLN A 30 -8.02 8.40 17.54
N GLY A 31 -8.94 8.73 18.41
CA GLY A 31 -8.87 8.30 19.82
C GLY A 31 -7.54 8.70 20.47
N ASN A 32 -6.87 7.75 21.10
CA ASN A 32 -5.55 7.94 21.70
C ASN A 32 -4.40 7.35 20.87
N GLU A 33 -4.70 6.92 19.64
CA GLU A 33 -3.70 6.29 18.79
C GLU A 33 -2.80 7.33 18.13
N ARG A 34 -1.52 7.03 18.04
CA ARG A 34 -0.50 7.81 17.31
C ARG A 34 -0.42 9.30 17.69
N LEU A 35 -0.67 9.63 18.97
CA LEU A 35 -0.49 11.00 19.47
C LEU A 35 0.97 11.45 19.43
N ASP A 36 1.91 10.52 19.64
CA ASP A 36 3.35 10.71 19.48
C ASP A 36 3.74 11.05 18.02
N TYR A 37 3.02 10.48 17.03
CA TYR A 37 3.15 10.86 15.62
C TYR A 37 2.69 12.30 15.39
N ALA A 38 1.52 12.64 15.95
CA ALA A 38 1.03 14.01 15.85
C ALA A 38 2.03 15.01 16.44
N ASP A 39 2.57 14.73 17.63
CA ASP A 39 3.55 15.61 18.29
C ASP A 39 4.84 15.74 17.43
N ALA A 40 5.33 14.64 16.85
CA ALA A 40 6.52 14.63 16.01
C ALA A 40 6.32 15.43 14.71
N PHE A 41 5.21 15.20 13.99
CA PHE A 41 4.90 15.93 12.77
C PHE A 41 4.59 17.40 13.02
N MET A 42 3.87 17.73 14.10
CA MET A 42 3.63 19.11 14.52
C MET A 42 4.95 19.85 14.73
N ALA A 43 5.88 19.28 15.52
CA ALA A 43 7.18 19.88 15.77
C ALA A 43 8.02 19.99 14.48
N ALA A 44 8.00 18.97 13.63
CA ALA A 44 8.73 18.96 12.36
C ALA A 44 8.22 20.02 11.37
N GLY A 45 6.90 20.11 11.19
CA GLY A 45 6.28 21.07 10.27
C GLY A 45 6.47 22.53 10.73
N MET A 46 6.37 22.80 12.04
CA MET A 46 6.67 24.13 12.60
C MET A 46 8.12 24.57 12.31
N ARG A 47 9.08 23.65 12.32
CA ARG A 47 10.48 23.95 11.96
C ARG A 47 10.67 24.29 10.48
N LEU A 48 9.74 23.90 9.61
CA LEU A 48 9.70 24.28 8.19
C LEU A 48 8.91 25.58 7.96
N GLY A 49 8.34 26.17 9.01
CA GLY A 49 7.50 27.36 8.89
C GLY A 49 6.07 27.07 8.42
N ALA A 50 5.65 25.81 8.39
CA ALA A 50 4.29 25.44 8.04
C ALA A 50 3.29 25.78 9.16
N LYS A 51 2.03 26.01 8.78
CA LYS A 51 0.91 26.23 9.70
C LYS A 51 0.33 24.86 10.07
N MET A 52 0.69 24.37 11.24
CA MET A 52 0.34 23.04 11.69
C MET A 52 -0.95 23.01 12.50
N TYR A 53 -1.80 22.03 12.20
CA TYR A 53 -3.02 21.75 12.94
C TYR A 53 -3.09 20.26 13.28
N HIS A 54 -3.68 19.94 14.44
CA HIS A 54 -3.96 18.57 14.83
C HIS A 54 -5.48 18.37 14.89
N MET A 55 -5.98 17.49 14.04
CA MET A 55 -7.38 17.04 14.07
C MET A 55 -7.43 15.65 14.68
N ARG A 56 -8.10 15.57 15.84
CA ARG A 56 -8.26 14.30 16.56
C ARG A 56 -9.72 13.88 16.52
N LEU A 57 -10.00 12.76 15.84
CA LEU A 57 -11.34 12.21 15.76
C LEU A 57 -11.68 11.42 17.03
N PRO A 58 -12.98 11.26 17.38
CA PRO A 58 -13.41 10.36 18.43
C PRO A 58 -12.91 8.93 18.18
N PRO A 59 -12.70 8.13 19.24
CA PRO A 59 -12.35 6.72 19.08
C PRO A 59 -13.48 5.96 18.38
N VAL A 60 -13.14 5.08 17.45
CA VAL A 60 -14.08 4.14 16.84
C VAL A 60 -14.15 2.90 17.73
N PRO A 61 -15.34 2.36 18.02
CA PRO A 61 -15.46 1.07 18.68
C PRO A 61 -14.70 0.00 17.90
N PRO A 62 -14.09 -1.00 18.56
CA PRO A 62 -13.45 -2.10 17.88
C PRO A 62 -14.43 -2.73 16.90
N ALA A 63 -14.16 -2.60 15.61
CA ALA A 63 -14.89 -3.32 14.57
C ALA A 63 -14.46 -4.80 14.59
N GLY A 64 -15.24 -5.68 14.00
CA GLY A 64 -14.91 -7.10 13.84
C GLY A 64 -13.69 -7.31 12.92
N ALA A 65 -13.88 -7.83 11.71
CA ALA A 65 -12.80 -7.92 10.73
C ALA A 65 -12.36 -6.53 10.28
N TRP A 66 -11.05 -6.38 10.01
CA TRP A 66 -10.53 -5.16 9.41
C TRP A 66 -11.17 -4.96 8.03
N ALA A 67 -11.74 -3.77 7.81
CA ALA A 67 -12.46 -3.42 6.59
C ALA A 67 -11.86 -2.13 6.01
N VAL A 68 -11.44 -2.16 4.74
CA VAL A 68 -10.95 -0.97 4.05
C VAL A 68 -12.09 -0.01 3.71
N GLY A 69 -11.77 1.25 3.49
CA GLY A 69 -12.73 2.27 3.04
C GLY A 69 -13.71 2.76 4.11
N GLN A 70 -13.61 2.29 5.35
CA GLN A 70 -14.47 2.71 6.46
C GLN A 70 -13.72 3.59 7.44
N THR A 71 -14.14 4.84 7.61
CA THR A 71 -13.49 5.82 8.47
C THR A 71 -14.49 6.50 9.41
N GLY A 72 -13.97 7.07 10.51
CA GLY A 72 -14.77 7.92 11.39
C GLY A 72 -15.22 9.23 10.73
N LEU A 73 -14.62 9.62 9.60
CA LEU A 73 -14.95 10.84 8.86
C LEU A 73 -16.31 10.76 8.15
N ALA A 74 -16.81 9.56 7.82
CA ALA A 74 -18.08 9.39 7.14
C ALA A 74 -19.27 10.07 7.86
N ALA A 75 -19.19 10.18 9.18
CA ALA A 75 -20.18 10.89 10.00
C ALA A 75 -19.84 12.38 10.28
N MET A 76 -18.75 12.89 9.69
CA MET A 76 -18.18 14.21 10.03
C MET A 76 -17.88 15.06 8.78
N PRO A 77 -18.89 15.48 8.01
CA PRO A 77 -18.68 16.23 6.76
C PRO A 77 -17.90 17.54 6.96
N ASP A 78 -18.08 18.23 8.08
CA ASP A 78 -17.34 19.47 8.38
C ASP A 78 -15.83 19.20 8.58
N ALA A 79 -15.48 18.05 9.13
CA ALA A 79 -14.07 17.64 9.25
C ALA A 79 -13.46 17.34 7.86
N VAL A 80 -14.22 16.69 6.98
CA VAL A 80 -13.78 16.47 5.59
C VAL A 80 -13.55 17.80 4.87
N GLU A 81 -14.45 18.78 5.00
CA GLU A 81 -14.27 20.11 4.40
C GLU A 81 -13.04 20.84 4.97
N ALA A 82 -12.75 20.68 6.26
CA ALA A 82 -11.52 21.24 6.83
C ALA A 82 -10.24 20.58 6.26
N LEU A 83 -10.26 19.27 6.03
CA LEU A 83 -9.15 18.52 5.41
C LEU A 83 -8.96 18.92 3.95
N LYS A 84 -10.03 19.09 3.19
CA LYS A 84 -9.99 19.59 1.80
C LYS A 84 -9.44 21.02 1.66
N ALA A 85 -9.50 21.82 2.73
CA ALA A 85 -8.98 23.18 2.76
C ALA A 85 -7.51 23.26 3.22
N ALA A 86 -6.84 22.13 3.46
CA ALA A 86 -5.42 22.07 3.77
C ALA A 86 -4.59 21.88 2.50
N ASP A 87 -3.30 22.19 2.55
CA ASP A 87 -2.34 21.88 1.49
C ASP A 87 -1.89 20.41 1.58
N MET A 88 -1.86 19.87 2.81
CA MET A 88 -1.47 18.48 3.06
C MET A 88 -2.16 17.92 4.31
N VAL A 89 -2.57 16.66 4.24
CA VAL A 89 -3.03 15.86 5.38
C VAL A 89 -1.97 14.79 5.67
N ILE A 90 -1.57 14.69 6.93
CA ILE A 90 -0.78 13.57 7.44
C ILE A 90 -1.78 12.59 8.07
N ASP A 91 -2.05 11.53 7.35
CA ASP A 91 -3.04 10.53 7.72
C ASP A 91 -2.43 9.49 8.66
N CYS A 92 -2.81 9.54 9.93
CA CYS A 92 -2.44 8.56 10.95
C CYS A 92 -3.60 7.61 11.30
N ILE A 93 -4.68 7.57 10.50
CA ILE A 93 -5.86 6.72 10.75
C ILE A 93 -6.13 5.69 9.64
N PHE A 94 -5.41 5.75 8.53
CA PHE A 94 -5.56 4.91 7.35
C PHE A 94 -6.85 5.16 6.57
N LEU A 95 -6.85 6.24 5.78
CA LEU A 95 -7.99 6.67 4.95
C LEU A 95 -8.19 5.82 3.66
N LEU A 96 -7.25 4.94 3.34
CA LEU A 96 -7.21 4.23 2.05
C LEU A 96 -8.56 3.61 1.67
N PHE A 97 -8.94 3.76 0.40
CA PHE A 97 -10.20 3.34 -0.22
C PHE A 97 -11.46 4.05 0.29
N SER A 98 -11.36 5.02 1.20
CA SER A 98 -12.56 5.72 1.68
C SER A 98 -13.03 6.78 0.69
N PRO A 99 -14.35 7.04 0.61
CA PRO A 99 -14.89 8.16 -0.17
C PRO A 99 -14.31 9.51 0.28
N GLU A 100 -13.97 9.64 1.57
CA GLU A 100 -13.37 10.83 2.14
C GLU A 100 -11.96 11.06 1.60
N GLN A 101 -11.13 10.01 1.47
CA GLN A 101 -9.83 10.12 0.83
C GLN A 101 -9.97 10.65 -0.60
N MET A 102 -10.84 10.05 -1.40
CA MET A 102 -11.06 10.46 -2.78
C MET A 102 -11.50 11.93 -2.88
N ALA A 103 -12.41 12.36 -2.00
CA ALA A 103 -12.87 13.74 -1.95
C ALA A 103 -11.77 14.73 -1.56
N ILE A 104 -10.90 14.37 -0.61
CA ILE A 104 -9.76 15.18 -0.17
C ILE A 104 -8.73 15.30 -1.31
N GLN A 105 -8.36 14.20 -1.96
CA GLN A 105 -7.44 14.22 -3.11
C GLN A 105 -7.98 15.05 -4.28
N ALA A 106 -9.27 14.90 -4.58
CA ALA A 106 -9.92 15.65 -5.66
C ALA A 106 -9.92 17.17 -5.44
N SER A 107 -9.81 17.64 -4.20
CA SER A 107 -9.64 19.09 -3.89
C SER A 107 -8.22 19.61 -4.15
N GLY A 108 -7.26 18.73 -4.46
CA GLY A 108 -5.84 19.06 -4.61
C GLY A 108 -5.03 18.90 -3.32
N THR A 109 -5.66 18.56 -2.21
CA THR A 109 -4.97 18.29 -0.94
C THR A 109 -4.13 17.02 -1.04
N ARG A 110 -2.86 17.10 -0.69
CA ARG A 110 -1.94 15.95 -0.64
C ARG A 110 -2.20 15.12 0.61
N ILE A 111 -2.08 13.80 0.52
CA ILE A 111 -2.26 12.91 1.68
C ILE A 111 -1.03 12.02 1.85
N LEU A 112 -0.36 12.11 2.99
CA LEU A 112 0.70 11.18 3.40
C LEU A 112 0.18 10.27 4.50
N THR A 113 0.00 9.00 4.21
CA THR A 113 -0.36 8.00 5.24
C THR A 113 0.89 7.55 6.00
N ALA A 114 0.87 7.69 7.33
CA ALA A 114 1.98 7.33 8.22
C ALA A 114 1.45 6.54 9.43
N VAL A 115 1.33 5.22 9.27
CA VAL A 115 0.71 4.33 10.28
C VAL A 115 1.62 3.19 10.73
N GLU A 116 2.77 3.00 10.07
CA GLU A 116 3.74 1.98 10.43
C GLU A 116 4.54 2.37 11.69
N PRO A 117 5.10 1.40 12.44
CA PRO A 117 5.93 1.68 13.61
C PRO A 117 7.10 2.62 13.32
N PRO A 118 7.50 3.50 14.28
CA PRO A 118 8.56 4.49 14.06
C PRO A 118 9.90 3.91 13.60
N GLU A 119 10.23 2.68 14.01
CA GLU A 119 11.47 2.00 13.60
C GLU A 119 11.42 1.57 12.13
N VAL A 120 10.25 1.22 11.62
CA VAL A 120 10.02 0.91 10.20
C VAL A 120 10.11 2.20 9.38
N LEU A 121 9.44 3.25 9.84
CA LEU A 121 9.49 4.57 9.21
C LEU A 121 10.93 5.09 9.10
N ALA A 122 11.71 4.98 10.18
CA ALA A 122 13.10 5.41 10.22
C ALA A 122 14.01 4.63 9.26
N ARG A 123 13.81 3.31 9.17
CA ARG A 123 14.62 2.47 8.28
C ARG A 123 14.29 2.69 6.81
N MET A 124 13.04 2.93 6.51
CA MET A 124 12.52 3.07 5.14
C MET A 124 12.22 4.54 4.81
N LEU A 125 13.12 5.44 5.16
CA LEU A 125 13.03 6.84 4.76
C LEU A 125 13.02 6.97 3.22
N PRO A 126 12.22 7.88 2.64
CA PRO A 126 12.27 8.14 1.23
C PRO A 126 13.63 8.69 0.79
N THR A 127 14.08 8.28 -0.38
CA THR A 127 15.29 8.81 -1.03
C THR A 127 15.00 9.13 -2.49
N LYS A 128 15.83 9.99 -3.09
CA LYS A 128 15.71 10.30 -4.52
C LYS A 128 15.94 9.06 -5.39
N GLU A 129 16.89 8.22 -5.01
CA GLU A 129 17.22 6.99 -5.72
C GLU A 129 16.05 5.98 -5.69
N LEU A 130 15.34 5.88 -4.58
CA LEU A 130 14.12 5.06 -4.51
C LEU A 130 13.04 5.62 -5.43
N ARG A 131 12.80 6.92 -5.39
CA ARG A 131 11.84 7.61 -6.26
C ARG A 131 12.17 7.36 -7.74
N GLU A 132 13.40 7.61 -8.15
CA GLU A 132 13.86 7.40 -9.54
C GLU A 132 13.61 5.96 -10.01
N ARG A 133 13.91 4.96 -9.18
CA ARG A 133 13.64 3.54 -9.49
C ARG A 133 12.17 3.24 -9.65
N VAL A 134 11.34 3.74 -8.72
CA VAL A 134 9.90 3.52 -8.74
C VAL A 134 9.24 4.23 -9.93
N GLU A 135 9.61 5.48 -10.20
CA GLU A 135 9.13 6.24 -11.37
C GLU A 135 9.51 5.55 -12.68
N PHE A 136 10.76 5.06 -12.78
CA PHE A 136 11.20 4.30 -13.96
C PHE A 136 10.37 3.01 -14.15
N GLY A 137 10.12 2.26 -13.08
CA GLY A 137 9.23 1.10 -13.11
C GLY A 137 7.80 1.46 -13.55
N GLY A 138 7.29 2.58 -13.06
CA GLY A 138 5.99 3.13 -13.46
C GLY A 138 5.91 3.50 -14.95
N GLU A 139 7.00 4.06 -15.50
CA GLU A 139 7.08 4.34 -16.95
C GLU A 139 7.03 3.07 -17.79
N LEU A 140 7.73 2.00 -17.38
CA LEU A 140 7.68 0.71 -18.08
C LEU A 140 6.28 0.12 -18.00
N LEU A 141 5.69 0.10 -16.81
CA LEU A 141 4.35 -0.44 -16.57
C LEU A 141 3.28 0.31 -17.37
N SER A 142 3.37 1.64 -17.48
CA SER A 142 2.38 2.46 -18.20
C SER A 142 2.36 2.20 -19.72
N LYS A 143 3.40 1.59 -20.28
CA LYS A 143 3.53 1.27 -21.71
C LYS A 143 3.16 -0.18 -22.02
N ALA A 144 3.17 -1.05 -21.02
CA ALA A 144 2.92 -2.47 -21.17
C ALA A 144 1.44 -2.77 -21.48
N LYS A 145 1.21 -3.87 -22.19
CA LYS A 145 -0.12 -4.37 -22.55
C LYS A 145 -0.47 -5.65 -21.80
N VAL A 146 0.54 -6.40 -21.39
CA VAL A 146 0.38 -7.67 -20.71
C VAL A 146 1.40 -7.76 -19.57
N MET A 147 0.92 -8.15 -18.39
CA MET A 147 1.78 -8.60 -17.31
C MET A 147 1.58 -10.09 -17.10
N ARG A 148 2.66 -10.84 -17.02
CA ARG A 148 2.64 -12.26 -16.66
C ARG A 148 3.48 -12.50 -15.43
N ILE A 149 2.95 -13.28 -14.50
CA ILE A 149 3.64 -13.68 -13.27
C ILE A 149 3.77 -15.20 -13.25
N THR A 150 4.98 -15.67 -12.97
CA THR A 150 5.28 -17.10 -12.83
C THR A 150 6.07 -17.38 -11.56
N SER A 151 6.00 -18.61 -11.06
CA SER A 151 6.88 -19.09 -9.98
C SER A 151 7.18 -20.58 -10.10
N LYS A 152 8.25 -21.02 -9.46
CA LYS A 152 8.61 -22.44 -9.34
C LYS A 152 7.57 -23.26 -8.56
N HIS A 153 6.69 -22.60 -7.82
CA HIS A 153 5.61 -23.21 -7.06
C HIS A 153 4.34 -23.46 -7.86
N GLY A 154 4.29 -23.00 -9.12
CA GLY A 154 3.18 -23.25 -10.03
C GLY A 154 2.29 -22.03 -10.31
N THR A 155 2.68 -20.85 -9.87
CA THR A 155 2.04 -19.60 -10.34
C THR A 155 2.27 -19.47 -11.84
N ASP A 156 1.21 -19.23 -12.61
CA ASP A 156 1.21 -18.80 -13.99
C ASP A 156 -0.11 -18.06 -14.25
N VAL A 157 -0.04 -16.74 -14.20
CA VAL A 157 -1.19 -15.85 -14.34
C VAL A 157 -0.84 -14.68 -15.25
N THR A 158 -1.80 -14.29 -16.07
CA THR A 158 -1.68 -13.20 -17.05
C THR A 158 -2.71 -12.12 -16.77
N TYR A 159 -2.28 -10.87 -16.83
CA TYR A 159 -3.11 -9.67 -16.69
C TYR A 159 -3.04 -8.88 -18.00
N LYS A 160 -4.19 -8.56 -18.59
CA LYS A 160 -4.28 -7.55 -19.66
C LYS A 160 -4.28 -6.16 -19.03
N LEU A 161 -3.50 -5.24 -19.58
CA LEU A 161 -3.22 -3.92 -19.00
C LEU A 161 -3.64 -2.80 -19.97
N ASN A 162 -4.94 -2.62 -20.19
CA ASN A 162 -5.44 -1.59 -21.13
C ASN A 162 -6.24 -0.49 -20.43
N THR A 163 -6.76 -0.76 -19.26
CA THR A 163 -7.78 0.06 -18.61
C THR A 163 -7.23 0.95 -17.50
N TYR A 164 -6.37 0.39 -16.63
CA TYR A 164 -5.97 1.06 -15.41
C TYR A 164 -4.60 1.74 -15.51
N PRO A 165 -4.40 2.88 -14.80
CA PRO A 165 -3.11 3.57 -14.80
C PRO A 165 -2.05 2.79 -14.03
N ALA A 166 -0.78 3.01 -14.36
CA ALA A 166 0.32 2.65 -13.50
C ALA A 166 0.38 3.62 -12.31
N ILE A 167 0.47 3.08 -11.11
CA ILE A 167 0.60 3.84 -9.85
C ILE A 167 2.01 3.63 -9.29
N THR A 168 2.57 4.71 -8.78
CA THR A 168 3.89 4.71 -8.14
C THR A 168 3.77 5.22 -6.71
N GLU A 169 4.30 4.45 -5.77
CA GLU A 169 4.42 4.85 -4.36
C GLU A 169 5.90 4.88 -3.96
N TYR A 170 6.38 6.02 -3.52
CA TYR A 170 7.77 6.25 -3.09
C TYR A 170 7.87 7.10 -1.81
N ALA A 171 6.77 7.14 -1.07
CA ALA A 171 6.63 7.82 0.22
C ALA A 171 6.77 9.35 0.16
N CYS A 172 6.52 10.00 -0.98
CA CYS A 172 6.55 11.46 -1.10
C CYS A 172 5.26 11.98 -1.72
N THR A 173 4.76 13.10 -1.18
CA THR A 173 3.52 13.75 -1.62
C THR A 173 3.78 15.21 -1.99
N ASP A 174 4.60 15.43 -3.01
CA ASP A 174 5.02 16.75 -3.48
C ASP A 174 4.19 17.29 -4.65
N GLU A 175 3.18 16.55 -5.11
CA GLU A 175 2.27 16.94 -6.18
C GLU A 175 0.84 17.13 -5.67
N PRO A 176 0.08 18.15 -6.18
CA PRO A 176 -1.30 18.36 -5.76
C PRO A 176 -2.18 17.12 -5.92
N GLY A 177 -2.97 16.80 -4.88
CA GLY A 177 -3.87 15.65 -4.86
C GLY A 177 -3.17 14.28 -4.78
N ARG A 178 -1.83 14.25 -4.69
CA ARG A 178 -1.10 12.99 -4.53
C ARG A 178 -1.36 12.38 -3.16
N TRP A 179 -1.71 11.09 -3.19
CA TRP A 179 -1.66 10.21 -2.02
C TRP A 179 -0.42 9.34 -2.11
N ASP A 180 0.23 9.09 -1.01
CA ASP A 180 1.32 8.12 -0.89
C ASP A 180 1.39 7.58 0.54
N HIS A 181 1.98 6.42 0.69
CA HIS A 181 2.18 5.75 1.98
C HIS A 181 3.65 5.86 2.42
N TRP A 182 3.89 6.19 3.68
CA TRP A 182 5.22 6.10 4.26
C TRP A 182 5.25 4.99 5.33
N PRO A 183 6.11 3.98 5.17
CA PRO A 183 7.07 3.78 4.08
C PRO A 183 6.43 3.24 2.81
N SER A 184 7.14 3.36 1.68
CA SER A 184 6.74 2.77 0.43
C SER A 184 7.95 2.38 -0.44
N GLY A 185 7.73 2.11 -1.71
CA GLY A 185 8.67 1.64 -2.73
C GLY A 185 8.00 0.56 -3.56
N PHE A 186 6.87 0.91 -4.19
CA PHE A 186 6.00 -0.05 -4.87
C PHE A 186 5.48 0.52 -6.20
N VAL A 187 5.45 -0.32 -7.23
CA VAL A 187 4.88 0.00 -8.55
C VAL A 187 3.77 -1.00 -8.83
N PHE A 188 2.57 -0.51 -9.18
CA PHE A 188 1.43 -1.37 -9.40
C PHE A 188 0.41 -0.81 -10.40
N THR A 189 -0.49 -1.66 -10.83
CA THR A 189 -1.66 -1.34 -11.67
C THR A 189 -2.75 -2.38 -11.39
N GLY A 190 -3.90 -2.28 -12.06
CA GLY A 190 -4.92 -3.34 -12.13
C GLY A 190 -4.87 -4.06 -13.47
N GLY A 191 -5.23 -5.33 -13.50
CA GLY A 191 -5.63 -5.97 -14.75
C GLY A 191 -7.01 -5.48 -15.21
N ASP A 192 -7.29 -5.54 -16.51
CA ASP A 192 -8.65 -5.28 -17.02
C ASP A 192 -9.67 -6.15 -16.26
N ASP A 193 -10.89 -5.66 -16.03
CA ASP A 193 -11.88 -6.32 -15.16
C ASP A 193 -12.22 -7.77 -15.55
N ASP A 194 -12.10 -8.09 -16.84
CA ASP A 194 -12.27 -9.44 -17.40
C ASP A 194 -10.97 -10.00 -18.01
N GLY A 195 -9.83 -9.38 -17.72
CA GLY A 195 -8.55 -9.63 -18.38
C GLY A 195 -7.52 -10.35 -17.54
N VAL A 196 -7.90 -10.98 -16.43
CA VAL A 196 -6.97 -11.71 -15.57
C VAL A 196 -7.35 -13.19 -15.57
N ASP A 197 -6.41 -14.05 -16.01
CA ASP A 197 -6.63 -15.49 -16.12
C ASP A 197 -5.39 -16.27 -15.70
N GLY A 198 -5.60 -17.39 -15.00
CA GLY A 198 -4.53 -18.31 -14.64
C GLY A 198 -4.59 -18.85 -13.23
N THR A 199 -3.44 -19.23 -12.73
CA THR A 199 -3.30 -19.81 -11.38
C THR A 199 -2.27 -19.02 -10.60
N ILE A 200 -2.57 -18.70 -9.34
CA ILE A 200 -1.59 -18.17 -8.39
C ILE A 200 -1.40 -19.18 -7.27
N VAL A 201 -0.15 -19.53 -7.01
CA VAL A 201 0.24 -20.37 -5.87
C VAL A 201 1.01 -19.52 -4.88
N VAL A 202 0.40 -19.25 -3.75
CA VAL A 202 1.04 -18.59 -2.61
C VAL A 202 1.80 -19.66 -1.84
N ALA A 203 3.10 -19.52 -1.76
CA ALA A 203 4.00 -20.55 -1.21
C ALA A 203 4.24 -20.36 0.28
N PRO A 204 4.71 -21.39 1.01
CA PRO A 204 5.16 -21.23 2.38
C PRO A 204 6.24 -20.14 2.51
N GLY A 205 6.01 -19.21 3.44
CA GLY A 205 6.87 -18.06 3.66
C GLY A 205 6.44 -16.79 2.93
N ASP A 206 5.46 -16.86 2.02
CA ASP A 206 4.75 -15.68 1.52
C ASP A 206 3.84 -15.10 2.61
N ILE A 207 3.29 -13.91 2.40
CA ILE A 207 2.61 -13.16 3.46
C ILE A 207 1.13 -12.94 3.09
N LEU A 208 0.25 -13.03 4.09
CA LEU A 208 -1.14 -12.63 4.01
C LEU A 208 -1.37 -11.36 4.81
N LEU A 209 -1.93 -10.34 4.18
CA LEU A 209 -2.36 -9.10 4.79
C LEU A 209 -3.87 -8.91 4.60
N PRO A 210 -4.60 -8.45 5.58
CA PRO A 210 -4.17 -7.81 6.83
C PRO A 210 -3.89 -8.76 8.00
N GLN A 211 -3.89 -10.08 7.79
CA GLN A 211 -3.67 -11.06 8.89
C GLN A 211 -2.26 -10.96 9.49
N ASN A 212 -1.31 -10.31 8.80
CA ASN A 212 0.09 -10.17 9.18
C ASN A 212 0.72 -11.52 9.53
N MET A 213 0.54 -12.51 8.64
CA MET A 213 1.03 -13.87 8.87
C MET A 213 1.77 -14.43 7.65
N TYR A 214 2.77 -15.27 7.92
CA TYR A 214 3.40 -16.07 6.88
C TYR A 214 2.54 -17.29 6.58
N VAL A 215 2.38 -17.58 5.28
CA VAL A 215 1.76 -18.81 4.78
C VAL A 215 2.60 -20.01 5.20
N ARG A 216 1.96 -21.06 5.65
CA ARG A 216 2.58 -22.35 6.05
C ARG A 216 2.21 -23.46 5.09
N ASP A 217 0.94 -23.49 4.70
CA ASP A 217 0.41 -24.44 3.71
C ASP A 217 0.15 -23.69 2.40
N PRO A 218 0.58 -24.22 1.23
CA PRO A 218 0.33 -23.55 -0.03
C PRO A 218 -1.15 -23.23 -0.25
N ILE A 219 -1.42 -22.03 -0.79
CA ILE A 219 -2.76 -21.61 -1.19
C ILE A 219 -2.78 -21.47 -2.69
N ILE A 220 -3.74 -22.12 -3.35
CA ILE A 220 -3.88 -22.15 -4.81
C ILE A 220 -5.15 -21.40 -5.17
N TYR A 221 -5.02 -20.29 -5.90
CA TYR A 221 -6.12 -19.53 -6.47
C TYR A 221 -6.25 -19.88 -7.95
N THR A 222 -7.46 -20.21 -8.39
CA THR A 222 -7.82 -20.27 -9.82
C THR A 222 -8.55 -18.98 -10.18
N ILE A 223 -8.09 -18.31 -11.22
CA ILE A 223 -8.63 -17.02 -11.66
C ILE A 223 -9.13 -17.15 -13.09
N GLU A 224 -10.35 -16.72 -13.33
CA GLU A 224 -11.01 -16.71 -14.64
C GLU A 224 -11.73 -15.36 -14.83
N ASN A 225 -11.40 -14.68 -15.93
CA ASN A 225 -12.02 -13.39 -16.29
C ASN A 225 -12.01 -12.37 -15.13
N GLY A 226 -10.88 -12.21 -14.44
CA GLY A 226 -10.70 -11.24 -13.36
C GLY A 226 -11.29 -11.64 -12.00
N TRP A 227 -11.80 -12.86 -11.86
CA TRP A 227 -12.42 -13.34 -10.62
C TRP A 227 -11.80 -14.63 -10.12
N ILE A 228 -11.62 -14.73 -8.80
CA ILE A 228 -11.23 -15.99 -8.15
C ILE A 228 -12.44 -16.93 -8.20
N THR A 229 -12.29 -18.05 -8.92
CA THR A 229 -13.32 -19.07 -9.07
C THR A 229 -13.13 -20.25 -8.11
N ASP A 230 -11.90 -20.45 -7.63
CA ASP A 230 -11.59 -21.51 -6.65
C ASP A 230 -10.38 -21.12 -5.79
N ILE A 231 -10.41 -21.53 -4.52
CA ILE A 231 -9.30 -21.42 -3.55
C ILE A 231 -9.09 -22.79 -2.94
N ARG A 232 -7.90 -23.37 -3.11
CA ARG A 232 -7.54 -24.70 -2.61
C ARG A 232 -6.27 -24.65 -1.77
N GLY A 233 -6.15 -25.60 -0.84
CA GLY A 233 -4.96 -25.76 0.00
C GLY A 233 -5.29 -26.36 1.36
N GLY A 234 -4.36 -26.17 2.30
CA GLY A 234 -4.52 -26.60 3.69
C GLY A 234 -5.25 -25.58 4.55
N LEU A 235 -4.86 -25.50 5.83
CA LEU A 235 -5.49 -24.61 6.82
C LEU A 235 -5.46 -23.13 6.40
N ASP A 236 -4.36 -22.67 5.79
CA ASP A 236 -4.23 -21.25 5.39
C ASP A 236 -5.24 -20.88 4.30
N ALA A 237 -5.55 -21.80 3.37
CA ALA A 237 -6.62 -21.62 2.39
C ALA A 237 -8.01 -21.51 3.05
N GLU A 238 -8.28 -22.33 4.07
CA GLU A 238 -9.53 -22.26 4.83
C GLU A 238 -9.64 -20.94 5.61
N LEU A 239 -8.55 -20.43 6.17
CA LEU A 239 -8.51 -19.12 6.84
C LEU A 239 -8.85 -17.99 5.85
N VAL A 240 -8.27 -18.00 4.65
CA VAL A 240 -8.58 -17.02 3.60
C VAL A 240 -10.05 -17.09 3.20
N LYS A 241 -10.59 -18.29 2.92
CA LYS A 241 -12.01 -18.47 2.60
C LYS A 241 -12.92 -17.93 3.71
N SER A 242 -12.60 -18.25 4.97
CA SER A 242 -13.37 -17.80 6.13
C SER A 242 -13.33 -16.29 6.27
N TYR A 243 -12.17 -15.66 6.06
CA TYR A 243 -12.01 -14.22 6.08
C TYR A 243 -12.88 -13.56 5.01
N MET A 244 -12.75 -13.98 3.75
CA MET A 244 -13.52 -13.43 2.63
C MET A 244 -15.04 -13.64 2.82
N ALA A 245 -15.45 -14.83 3.27
CA ALA A 245 -16.86 -15.15 3.53
C ALA A 245 -17.45 -14.28 4.66
N GLY A 246 -16.63 -13.84 5.62
CA GLY A 246 -17.06 -12.99 6.73
C GLY A 246 -17.64 -11.64 6.30
N PHE A 247 -17.29 -11.15 5.11
CA PHE A 247 -17.84 -9.90 4.56
C PHE A 247 -19.21 -10.10 3.90
N ASN A 248 -19.60 -11.33 3.57
CA ASN A 248 -20.83 -11.67 2.85
C ASN A 248 -20.98 -10.82 1.56
N ASP A 249 -19.89 -10.57 0.88
CA ASP A 249 -19.80 -9.75 -0.33
C ASP A 249 -18.97 -10.49 -1.39
N PRO A 250 -19.60 -11.01 -2.47
CA PRO A 250 -18.88 -11.74 -3.51
C PRO A 250 -17.85 -10.90 -4.27
N ARG A 251 -17.94 -9.56 -4.18
CA ARG A 251 -16.99 -8.65 -4.81
C ARG A 251 -15.58 -8.76 -4.23
N GLY A 252 -15.43 -9.31 -3.01
CA GLY A 252 -14.12 -9.64 -2.45
C GLY A 252 -13.32 -10.65 -3.26
N MET A 253 -13.97 -11.44 -4.14
CA MET A 253 -13.33 -12.39 -5.05
C MET A 253 -12.78 -11.76 -6.33
N GLY A 254 -13.02 -10.47 -6.59
CA GLY A 254 -12.45 -9.77 -7.73
C GLY A 254 -10.96 -9.56 -7.58
N MET A 255 -10.20 -9.65 -8.67
CA MET A 255 -8.81 -9.24 -8.70
C MET A 255 -8.72 -7.72 -8.60
N SER A 256 -7.76 -7.23 -7.83
CA SER A 256 -7.55 -5.81 -7.61
C SER A 256 -6.19 -5.38 -8.20
N HIS A 257 -5.29 -4.83 -7.41
CA HIS A 257 -4.00 -4.38 -7.92
C HIS A 257 -2.93 -5.49 -7.93
N VAL A 258 -1.93 -5.28 -8.78
CA VAL A 258 -0.80 -6.18 -8.98
C VAL A 258 0.46 -5.37 -9.27
N GLY A 259 1.60 -5.77 -8.70
CA GLY A 259 2.84 -5.04 -8.91
C GLY A 259 4.05 -5.66 -8.21
N TRP A 260 5.10 -4.86 -8.06
CA TRP A 260 6.36 -5.32 -7.45
C TRP A 260 7.00 -4.23 -6.58
N GLY A 261 7.75 -4.69 -5.55
CA GLY A 261 8.44 -3.84 -4.59
C GLY A 261 9.88 -3.51 -5.00
N LEU A 262 10.33 -2.30 -4.65
CA LEU A 262 11.62 -1.74 -5.01
C LEU A 262 12.39 -1.13 -3.84
N ASN A 263 11.92 -1.29 -2.60
CA ASN A 263 12.57 -0.71 -1.42
C ASN A 263 13.58 -1.69 -0.82
N GLN A 264 14.87 -1.40 -1.01
CA GLN A 264 15.99 -2.19 -0.53
C GLN A 264 16.10 -2.25 1.00
N ASN A 265 15.47 -1.32 1.71
CA ASN A 265 15.50 -1.25 3.17
C ASN A 265 14.38 -2.07 3.84
N ALA A 266 13.43 -2.57 3.05
CA ALA A 266 12.37 -3.44 3.54
C ALA A 266 12.91 -4.82 3.96
N LYS A 267 12.36 -5.40 5.03
CA LYS A 267 12.80 -6.68 5.60
C LYS A 267 11.66 -7.67 5.68
N TRP A 268 11.75 -8.72 4.89
CA TRP A 268 10.71 -9.75 4.83
C TRP A 268 10.43 -10.43 6.17
N HIS A 269 11.48 -10.76 6.91
CA HIS A 269 11.37 -11.51 8.17
C HIS A 269 10.79 -10.71 9.35
N ARG A 270 10.64 -9.40 9.21
CA ARG A 270 10.07 -8.54 10.27
C ARG A 270 8.55 -8.54 10.35
N MET A 271 7.89 -9.25 9.45
CA MET A 271 6.44 -9.48 9.51
C MET A 271 6.05 -10.59 10.51
N ALA A 272 7.01 -11.12 11.27
CA ALA A 272 6.73 -12.16 12.26
C ALA A 272 5.73 -11.65 13.33
N PRO A 273 4.72 -12.45 13.71
CA PRO A 273 3.74 -12.07 14.71
C PRO A 273 4.40 -11.64 16.03
N GLY A 274 4.00 -10.49 16.54
CA GLY A 274 4.46 -9.95 17.82
C GLY A 274 5.67 -9.01 17.77
N GLU A 275 6.37 -8.89 16.63
CA GLU A 275 7.46 -7.92 16.52
C GLU A 275 6.98 -6.48 16.30
N PHE A 276 5.85 -6.31 15.59
CA PHE A 276 5.27 -5.00 15.30
C PHE A 276 3.72 -5.01 15.42
N PRO A 277 3.18 -4.99 16.64
CA PRO A 277 1.74 -4.83 16.79
C PRO A 277 1.30 -3.47 16.21
N GLY A 278 0.38 -3.48 15.27
CA GLY A 278 -0.24 -2.28 14.70
C GLY A 278 0.34 -1.77 13.37
N GLY A 279 1.29 -2.45 12.75
CA GLY A 279 1.73 -2.16 11.39
C GLY A 279 0.74 -2.69 10.34
N MET A 280 0.67 -1.99 9.19
CA MET A 280 -0.21 -2.35 8.06
C MET A 280 0.49 -3.25 7.03
N GLY A 281 1.76 -3.58 7.24
CA GLY A 281 2.51 -4.47 6.38
C GLY A 281 3.07 -3.82 5.11
N MET A 282 3.23 -2.51 5.06
CA MET A 282 3.82 -1.81 3.91
C MET A 282 5.26 -2.26 3.63
N GLU A 283 5.97 -2.72 4.65
CA GLU A 283 7.30 -3.30 4.48
C GLU A 283 7.28 -4.54 3.57
N ALA A 284 6.27 -5.41 3.72
CA ALA A 284 6.12 -6.58 2.86
C ALA A 284 5.70 -6.21 1.44
N ARG A 285 4.82 -5.21 1.28
CA ARG A 285 4.39 -4.71 -0.03
C ARG A 285 5.55 -4.11 -0.81
N SER A 286 6.41 -3.37 -0.12
CA SER A 286 7.54 -2.63 -0.70
C SER A 286 8.83 -3.45 -0.82
N PHE A 287 8.86 -4.70 -0.34
CA PHE A 287 10.08 -5.52 -0.29
C PHE A 287 10.72 -5.66 -1.68
N TYR A 288 12.01 -5.37 -1.75
CA TYR A 288 12.77 -5.36 -3.00
C TYR A 288 12.75 -6.74 -3.69
N GLY A 289 12.20 -6.79 -4.91
CA GLY A 289 12.09 -8.00 -5.70
C GLY A 289 10.88 -8.89 -5.35
N ASN A 290 9.97 -8.48 -4.46
CA ASN A 290 8.71 -9.18 -4.30
C ASN A 290 7.80 -8.95 -5.51
N VAL A 291 6.82 -9.81 -5.67
CA VAL A 291 5.64 -9.59 -6.50
C VAL A 291 4.42 -9.67 -5.60
N MET A 292 3.49 -8.74 -5.74
CA MET A 292 2.27 -8.73 -4.95
C MET A 292 1.05 -8.69 -5.85
N PHE A 293 0.02 -9.45 -5.49
CA PHE A 293 -1.33 -9.27 -6.00
C PHE A 293 -2.29 -8.98 -4.86
N SER A 294 -3.42 -8.41 -5.19
CA SER A 294 -4.48 -8.16 -4.23
C SER A 294 -5.86 -8.56 -4.76
N THR A 295 -6.82 -8.64 -3.86
CA THR A 295 -8.22 -8.96 -4.16
C THR A 295 -9.14 -7.91 -3.56
N GLY A 296 -10.33 -7.79 -4.10
CA GLY A 296 -11.36 -6.90 -3.59
C GLY A 296 -11.45 -5.58 -4.35
N PRO A 297 -11.39 -4.41 -3.67
CA PRO A 297 -11.67 -3.13 -4.30
C PRO A 297 -10.60 -2.75 -5.33
N ASN A 298 -11.04 -2.12 -6.43
CA ASN A 298 -10.17 -1.50 -7.45
C ASN A 298 -10.54 -0.03 -7.72
N ASN A 299 -11.36 0.55 -6.85
CA ASN A 299 -11.83 1.93 -6.98
C ASN A 299 -10.69 2.96 -6.86
N GLU A 300 -9.58 2.67 -6.18
CA GLU A 300 -8.38 3.51 -6.18
C GLU A 300 -7.76 3.67 -7.57
N LEU A 301 -7.92 2.67 -8.43
CA LEU A 301 -7.50 2.68 -9.83
C LEU A 301 -8.54 3.31 -10.77
N GLY A 302 -9.71 3.67 -10.24
CA GLY A 302 -10.87 4.12 -11.00
C GLY A 302 -11.80 2.99 -11.47
N GLY A 303 -11.62 1.79 -10.96
CA GLY A 303 -12.44 0.62 -11.27
C GLY A 303 -13.80 0.60 -10.54
N PRO A 304 -14.74 -0.25 -10.98
CA PRO A 304 -16.08 -0.29 -10.44
C PRO A 304 -16.22 -1.16 -9.17
N ASN A 305 -15.20 -1.92 -8.81
CA ASN A 305 -15.29 -2.83 -7.69
C ASN A 305 -15.05 -2.09 -6.37
N ASP A 306 -16.10 -1.95 -5.57
CA ASP A 306 -16.07 -1.28 -4.27
C ASP A 306 -16.59 -2.23 -3.19
N THR A 307 -15.68 -2.77 -2.39
CA THR A 307 -15.97 -3.73 -1.32
C THR A 307 -15.01 -3.52 -0.14
N ALA A 308 -15.47 -3.82 1.06
CA ALA A 308 -14.64 -3.76 2.27
C ALA A 308 -13.69 -4.97 2.42
N CYS A 309 -13.91 -6.03 1.66
CA CYS A 309 -13.09 -7.23 1.65
C CYS A 309 -11.84 -7.00 0.80
N HIS A 310 -10.68 -6.85 1.42
CA HIS A 310 -9.42 -6.64 0.74
C HIS A 310 -8.32 -7.55 1.32
N LEU A 311 -7.55 -8.16 0.45
CA LEU A 311 -6.36 -8.92 0.78
C LEU A 311 -5.21 -8.45 -0.09
N ASP A 312 -4.05 -8.23 0.52
CA ASP A 312 -2.77 -8.10 -0.17
C ASP A 312 -1.92 -9.33 0.11
N ILE A 313 -1.32 -9.86 -0.93
CA ILE A 313 -0.56 -11.10 -0.85
C ILE A 313 0.81 -10.90 -1.49
N PRO A 314 1.77 -10.37 -0.71
CA PRO A 314 3.16 -10.30 -1.12
C PRO A 314 3.77 -11.69 -1.25
N MET A 315 4.40 -11.97 -2.41
CA MET A 315 5.04 -13.25 -2.73
C MET A 315 6.51 -13.04 -3.05
N ARG A 316 7.36 -13.98 -2.65
CA ARG A 316 8.78 -13.99 -3.00
C ARG A 316 9.10 -15.00 -4.09
N ASN A 317 10.30 -14.84 -4.67
CA ASN A 317 10.84 -15.79 -5.65
C ASN A 317 9.91 -16.01 -6.86
N CYS A 318 9.12 -15.00 -7.20
CA CYS A 318 8.33 -14.95 -8.41
C CYS A 318 9.12 -14.27 -9.54
N SER A 319 8.72 -14.55 -10.77
CA SER A 319 9.16 -13.79 -11.93
C SER A 319 7.97 -13.00 -12.48
N LEU A 320 8.20 -11.74 -12.86
CA LEU A 320 7.22 -10.83 -13.44
C LEU A 320 7.76 -10.29 -14.75
N PHE A 321 6.93 -10.38 -15.78
CA PHE A 321 7.24 -9.93 -17.13
C PHE A 321 6.22 -8.88 -17.59
N LEU A 322 6.68 -7.86 -18.30
CA LEU A 322 5.86 -6.90 -19.03
C LEU A 322 6.11 -7.10 -20.54
N ASP A 323 5.07 -7.48 -21.30
CA ASP A 323 5.18 -7.79 -22.74
C ASP A 323 6.36 -8.74 -23.06
N ASP A 324 6.51 -9.80 -22.24
CA ASP A 324 7.59 -10.79 -22.25
C ASP A 324 8.98 -10.30 -21.77
N GLU A 325 9.16 -9.02 -21.49
CA GLU A 325 10.41 -8.49 -20.92
C GLU A 325 10.42 -8.67 -19.39
N PRO A 326 11.49 -9.20 -18.79
CA PRO A 326 11.53 -9.46 -17.36
C PRO A 326 11.77 -8.18 -16.55
N MET A 327 10.89 -7.92 -15.57
CA MET A 327 11.08 -6.90 -14.55
C MET A 327 11.66 -7.50 -13.27
N VAL A 328 11.15 -8.68 -12.89
CA VAL A 328 11.63 -9.48 -11.76
C VAL A 328 11.89 -10.90 -12.25
N LEU A 329 13.01 -11.50 -11.90
CA LEU A 329 13.37 -12.90 -12.19
C LEU A 329 13.69 -13.64 -10.89
N ASP A 330 12.88 -14.64 -10.53
CA ASP A 330 13.05 -15.46 -9.31
C ASP A 330 13.25 -14.60 -8.04
N GLY A 331 12.67 -13.40 -7.98
CA GLY A 331 12.78 -12.47 -6.85
C GLY A 331 13.89 -11.42 -6.97
N ASP A 332 14.69 -11.44 -8.04
CA ASP A 332 15.72 -10.45 -8.32
C ASP A 332 15.23 -9.44 -9.36
N ILE A 333 15.50 -8.15 -9.14
CA ILE A 333 15.18 -7.09 -10.13
C ILE A 333 16.06 -7.27 -11.36
N ALA A 334 15.42 -7.48 -12.52
CA ALA A 334 16.11 -7.77 -13.78
C ALA A 334 16.57 -6.50 -14.52
N VAL A 335 15.83 -5.41 -14.41
CA VAL A 335 16.10 -4.15 -15.13
C VAL A 335 17.11 -3.31 -14.37
N LYS A 336 18.22 -2.97 -15.03
CA LYS A 336 19.37 -2.30 -14.41
C LYS A 336 19.02 -0.97 -13.72
N GLU A 337 18.18 -0.16 -14.33
CA GLU A 337 17.74 1.14 -13.82
C GLU A 337 16.91 1.03 -12.53
N MET A 338 16.33 -0.13 -12.28
CA MET A 338 15.61 -0.43 -11.04
C MET A 338 16.47 -1.20 -10.02
N GLN A 339 17.70 -1.58 -10.37
CA GLN A 339 18.59 -2.29 -9.45
C GLN A 339 19.16 -1.37 -8.37
N HIS A 340 19.35 -1.92 -7.20
CA HIS A 340 20.10 -1.33 -6.10
C HIS A 340 21.40 -2.10 -5.89
N SER A 341 22.53 -1.39 -5.77
CA SER A 341 23.79 -2.00 -5.39
C SER A 341 23.76 -2.26 -3.89
N PHE A 342 23.71 -3.52 -3.49
CA PHE A 342 23.95 -3.92 -2.10
C PHE A 342 25.47 -3.99 -1.88
N ASP A 343 26.09 -2.89 -1.47
CA ASP A 343 27.51 -2.84 -1.06
C ASP A 343 27.72 -3.38 0.36
#